data_8d38e30a712b59a9e9cc0875a7ad9710
#
_entry.id   8d38e30a712b59a9e9cc0875a7ad9710
#
_cell.length_a   1.000
_cell.length_b   1.000
_cell.length_c   1.000
_cell.angle_alpha   90.00
_cell.angle_beta   90.00
_cell.angle_gamma   90.00
#
_symmetry.space_group_name_H-M   'P 1'
#
loop_
_entity.id
_entity.type
_entity.pdbx_description
1 polymer ?
#
loop_
_entity_poly.entity_id
_entity_poly.type
_entity_poly.pdbx_seq_one_letter_code
_entity_poly.pdbx_strand_id
1 'polypeptide(L)'
;MYVAQIWRYPVKSMAGERLDHVEVGALGLAGDRIVHIEDRRGRVVTARTHPELLGHKGSLDPAGEPRVDDRVWTEASVLADVERIVGTSSRLVRDETAARFDILPLLVATDGAISAFGYDGRRLRPNLVIGGVQGLEERDWPGRCLRIREVVVGLEDLRGRCIMTTFDPETLAHDRRVLTSIGEHAGLGPDAIVHARFAGEIERPLVAQ
;
A
#
# COMPACT_ATOMS: atom_id res chain seq x y z
N MET A 1 18.57 11.81 3.85
CA MET A 1 17.37 10.98 3.58
C MET A 1 17.81 9.60 3.14
N TYR A 2 17.08 8.55 3.50
CA TYR A 2 17.34 7.15 3.18
C TYR A 2 16.02 6.39 3.10
N VAL A 3 16.01 5.20 2.49
CA VAL A 3 14.82 4.34 2.52
C VAL A 3 14.79 3.59 3.85
N ALA A 4 13.86 3.94 4.71
CA ALA A 4 13.71 3.35 6.04
C ALA A 4 12.92 2.04 6.01
N GLN A 5 11.90 1.94 5.13
CA GLN A 5 11.08 0.75 4.99
C GLN A 5 10.60 0.61 3.55
N ILE A 6 10.46 -0.66 3.14
CA ILE A 6 9.82 -1.06 1.88
C ILE A 6 8.68 -2.02 2.23
N TRP A 7 7.49 -1.74 1.71
CA TRP A 7 6.30 -2.56 1.90
C TRP A 7 5.68 -2.96 0.57
N ARG A 8 5.39 -4.23 0.42
CA ARG A 8 4.63 -4.77 -0.72
C ARG A 8 3.30 -5.32 -0.24
N TYR A 9 2.26 -5.13 -1.02
CA TYR A 9 0.89 -5.59 -0.75
C TYR A 9 0.40 -6.47 -1.91
N PRO A 10 0.85 -7.73 -2.03
CA PRO A 10 0.55 -8.55 -3.20
C PRO A 10 -0.95 -8.73 -3.45
N VAL A 11 -1.75 -8.77 -2.38
CA VAL A 11 -3.21 -8.86 -2.46
C VAL A 11 -3.85 -7.54 -2.06
N LYS A 12 -4.63 -6.97 -2.96
CA LYS A 12 -5.34 -5.69 -2.74
C LYS A 12 -6.25 -5.80 -1.52
N SER A 13 -6.21 -4.79 -0.65
CA SER A 13 -7.00 -4.70 0.60
C SER A 13 -6.54 -5.59 1.75
N MET A 14 -5.56 -6.47 1.57
CA MET A 14 -4.98 -7.24 2.67
C MET A 14 -3.74 -6.55 3.25
N ALA A 15 -3.29 -6.93 4.44
CA ALA A 15 -2.02 -6.53 5.00
C ALA A 15 -0.87 -6.95 4.07
N GLY A 16 0.24 -6.23 4.13
CA GLY A 16 1.40 -6.48 3.28
C GLY A 16 2.56 -7.13 4.01
N GLU A 17 3.66 -7.24 3.29
CA GLU A 17 4.93 -7.73 3.79
C GLU A 17 6.01 -6.64 3.74
N ARG A 18 6.92 -6.66 4.71
CA ARG A 18 8.09 -5.80 4.73
C ARG A 18 9.23 -6.47 3.98
N LEU A 19 9.96 -5.70 3.18
CA LEU A 19 11.05 -6.18 2.33
C LEU A 19 12.35 -5.43 2.64
N ASP A 20 13.48 -6.12 2.48
CA ASP A 20 14.81 -5.50 2.53
C ASP A 20 15.23 -4.97 1.15
N HIS A 21 14.73 -5.57 0.09
CA HIS A 21 14.97 -5.16 -1.29
C HIS A 21 13.78 -5.52 -2.19
N VAL A 22 13.64 -4.81 -3.31
CA VAL A 22 12.60 -5.05 -4.32
C VAL A 22 13.01 -4.45 -5.66
N GLU A 23 12.58 -5.07 -6.74
CA GLU A 23 12.66 -4.48 -8.07
C GLU A 23 11.55 -3.45 -8.26
N VAL A 24 11.92 -2.32 -8.90
CA VAL A 24 10.99 -1.23 -9.22
C VAL A 24 10.94 -1.05 -10.72
N GLY A 25 9.78 -1.29 -11.30
CA GLY A 25 9.51 -1.12 -12.72
C GLY A 25 8.51 -0.01 -13.00
N ALA A 26 8.08 0.11 -14.26
CA ALA A 26 7.10 1.10 -14.69
C ALA A 26 5.76 1.02 -13.93
N LEU A 27 5.42 -0.15 -13.41
CA LEU A 27 4.21 -0.40 -12.62
C LEU A 27 4.51 -0.48 -11.11
N GLY A 28 5.52 0.22 -10.61
CA GLY A 28 5.90 0.26 -9.20
C GLY A 28 6.67 -0.97 -8.74
N LEU A 29 6.44 -1.41 -7.50
CA LEU A 29 7.14 -2.56 -6.94
C LEU A 29 6.68 -3.86 -7.60
N ALA A 30 7.64 -4.72 -7.94
CA ALA A 30 7.35 -6.04 -8.49
C ALA A 30 6.42 -6.82 -7.55
N GLY A 31 5.29 -7.32 -8.10
CA GLY A 31 4.31 -8.11 -7.35
C GLY A 31 3.37 -7.31 -6.42
N ASP A 32 3.38 -5.97 -6.47
CA ASP A 32 2.48 -5.17 -5.66
C ASP A 32 1.06 -5.16 -6.25
N ARG A 33 0.05 -5.49 -5.42
CA ARG A 33 -1.39 -5.49 -5.74
C ARG A 33 -1.80 -6.32 -6.96
N ILE A 34 -1.05 -7.39 -7.25
CA ILE A 34 -1.29 -8.25 -8.42
C ILE A 34 -2.48 -9.19 -8.26
N VAL A 35 -3.05 -9.32 -7.06
CA VAL A 35 -4.28 -10.07 -6.84
C VAL A 35 -5.32 -9.14 -6.21
N HIS A 36 -6.57 -9.23 -6.66
CA HIS A 36 -7.71 -8.57 -6.05
C HIS A 36 -8.90 -9.51 -5.93
N ILE A 37 -9.89 -9.09 -5.16
CA ILE A 37 -11.13 -9.83 -4.95
C ILE A 37 -12.22 -9.19 -5.81
N GLU A 38 -13.01 -10.03 -6.50
CA GLU A 38 -14.20 -9.59 -7.21
C GLU A 38 -15.45 -10.29 -6.65
N ASP A 39 -16.56 -9.55 -6.61
CA ASP A 39 -17.87 -10.13 -6.33
C ASP A 39 -18.41 -10.89 -7.56
N ARG A 40 -19.56 -11.56 -7.40
CA ARG A 40 -20.25 -12.30 -8.48
C ARG A 40 -20.58 -11.46 -9.72
N ARG A 41 -20.52 -10.12 -9.63
CA ARG A 41 -20.77 -9.17 -10.73
C ARG A 41 -19.49 -8.64 -11.35
N GLY A 42 -18.34 -9.13 -10.93
CA GLY A 42 -17.02 -8.66 -11.39
C GLY A 42 -16.61 -7.31 -10.81
N ARG A 43 -17.24 -6.83 -9.74
CA ARG A 43 -16.85 -5.58 -9.09
C ARG A 43 -15.77 -5.85 -8.05
N VAL A 44 -14.73 -5.03 -8.05
CA VAL A 44 -13.63 -5.15 -7.09
C VAL A 44 -14.14 -4.88 -5.66
N VAL A 45 -13.94 -5.86 -4.78
CA VAL A 45 -14.22 -5.77 -3.35
C VAL A 45 -12.98 -5.22 -2.63
N THR A 46 -13.18 -4.28 -1.72
CA THR A 46 -12.08 -3.66 -0.99
C THR A 46 -12.34 -3.58 0.52
N ALA A 47 -11.28 -3.40 1.29
CA ALA A 47 -11.37 -3.18 2.74
C ALA A 47 -12.06 -1.86 3.13
N ARG A 48 -12.45 -1.01 2.17
CA ARG A 48 -13.32 0.15 2.46
C ARG A 48 -14.70 -0.27 2.93
N THR A 49 -15.19 -1.39 2.42
CA THR A 49 -16.51 -1.97 2.76
C THR A 49 -16.41 -3.25 3.59
N HIS A 50 -15.28 -3.93 3.53
CA HIS A 50 -15.01 -5.19 4.24
C HIS A 50 -13.66 -5.09 4.96
N PRO A 51 -13.59 -4.33 6.07
CA PRO A 51 -12.32 -4.04 6.76
C PRO A 51 -11.63 -5.28 7.33
N GLU A 52 -12.35 -6.37 7.55
CA GLU A 52 -11.83 -7.66 8.00
C GLU A 52 -10.77 -8.21 7.05
N LEU A 53 -10.79 -7.83 5.77
CA LEU A 53 -9.75 -8.19 4.80
C LEU A 53 -8.36 -7.69 5.21
N LEU A 54 -8.26 -6.58 5.96
CA LEU A 54 -6.99 -6.07 6.48
C LEU A 54 -6.32 -7.02 7.47
N GLY A 55 -7.06 -7.92 8.08
CA GLY A 55 -6.55 -8.93 9.01
C GLY A 55 -5.85 -10.11 8.33
N HIS A 56 -5.97 -10.25 7.02
CA HIS A 56 -5.27 -11.27 6.24
C HIS A 56 -3.97 -10.71 5.69
N LYS A 57 -2.88 -11.49 5.69
CA LYS A 57 -1.57 -11.07 5.20
C LYS A 57 -1.32 -11.58 3.79
N GLY A 58 -1.10 -10.65 2.84
CA GLY A 58 -0.59 -10.97 1.51
C GLY A 58 0.94 -10.96 1.50
N SER A 59 1.55 -11.97 0.88
CA SER A 59 2.99 -12.07 0.64
C SER A 59 3.27 -12.71 -0.73
N LEU A 60 4.53 -12.70 -1.19
CA LEU A 60 4.97 -13.55 -2.30
C LEU A 60 5.93 -14.62 -1.78
N ASP A 61 5.83 -15.81 -2.36
CA ASP A 61 6.86 -16.82 -2.14
C ASP A 61 8.13 -16.52 -2.99
N PRO A 62 9.22 -17.30 -2.82
CA PRO A 62 10.45 -17.09 -3.59
C PRO A 62 10.30 -17.22 -5.10
N ALA A 63 9.24 -17.88 -5.59
CA ALA A 63 8.93 -18.00 -7.01
C ALA A 63 8.08 -16.82 -7.53
N GLY A 64 7.69 -15.89 -6.64
CA GLY A 64 6.84 -14.74 -6.97
C GLY A 64 5.34 -15.06 -6.99
N GLU A 65 4.94 -16.22 -6.46
CA GLU A 65 3.52 -16.60 -6.39
C GLU A 65 2.87 -16.00 -5.14
N PRO A 66 1.69 -15.35 -5.26
CA PRO A 66 0.99 -14.76 -4.14
C PRO A 66 0.54 -15.79 -3.10
N ARG A 67 0.61 -15.35 -1.83
CA ARG A 67 0.15 -16.08 -0.66
C ARG A 67 -0.79 -15.23 0.16
N VAL A 68 -1.75 -15.89 0.80
CA VAL A 68 -2.63 -15.30 1.81
C VAL A 68 -2.49 -16.14 3.08
N ASP A 69 -1.98 -15.53 4.15
CA ASP A 69 -1.68 -16.23 5.41
C ASP A 69 -0.87 -17.53 5.17
N ASP A 70 0.21 -17.39 4.38
CA ASP A 70 1.13 -18.46 3.97
C ASP A 70 0.54 -19.56 3.07
N ARG A 71 -0.76 -19.51 2.73
CA ARG A 71 -1.42 -20.43 1.79
C ARG A 71 -1.36 -19.87 0.36
N VAL A 72 -1.34 -20.73 -0.64
CA VAL A 72 -1.41 -20.28 -2.05
C VAL A 72 -2.76 -19.57 -2.27
N TRP A 73 -2.75 -18.40 -2.90
CA TRP A 73 -3.93 -17.55 -3.07
C TRP A 73 -5.09 -18.23 -3.82
N THR A 74 -4.82 -19.29 -4.59
CA THR A 74 -5.82 -20.10 -5.33
C THR A 74 -6.42 -21.24 -4.51
N GLU A 75 -5.98 -21.47 -3.28
CA GLU A 75 -6.51 -22.53 -2.45
C GLU A 75 -7.99 -22.29 -2.08
N ALA A 76 -8.78 -23.36 -2.09
CA ALA A 76 -10.20 -23.28 -1.71
C ALA A 76 -10.42 -22.72 -0.31
N SER A 77 -9.50 -22.96 0.62
CA SER A 77 -9.53 -22.43 1.98
C SER A 77 -9.39 -20.90 2.01
N VAL A 78 -8.56 -20.32 1.15
CA VAL A 78 -8.41 -18.86 1.01
C VAL A 78 -9.70 -18.26 0.45
N LEU A 79 -10.28 -18.88 -0.58
CA LEU A 79 -11.54 -18.43 -1.15
C LEU A 79 -12.67 -18.49 -0.12
N ALA A 80 -12.76 -19.56 0.68
CA ALA A 80 -13.77 -19.71 1.72
C ALA A 80 -13.67 -18.60 2.80
N ASP A 81 -12.45 -18.21 3.19
CA ASP A 81 -12.24 -17.10 4.12
C ASP A 81 -12.70 -15.78 3.52
N VAL A 82 -12.39 -15.52 2.25
CA VAL A 82 -12.82 -14.33 1.53
C VAL A 82 -14.35 -14.28 1.43
N GLU A 83 -15.00 -15.38 1.02
CA GLU A 83 -16.46 -15.44 0.89
C GLU A 83 -17.18 -15.25 2.24
N ARG A 84 -16.59 -15.75 3.32
CA ARG A 84 -17.13 -15.52 4.68
C ARG A 84 -17.11 -14.04 5.06
N ILE A 85 -16.06 -13.30 4.67
CA ILE A 85 -15.94 -11.86 4.93
C ILE A 85 -16.88 -11.07 4.01
N VAL A 86 -16.87 -11.38 2.72
CA VAL A 86 -17.66 -10.64 1.72
C VAL A 86 -19.15 -10.95 1.81
N GLY A 87 -19.52 -12.08 2.39
CA GLY A 87 -20.91 -12.50 2.57
C GLY A 87 -21.61 -12.93 1.28
N THR A 88 -20.86 -13.15 0.20
CA THR A 88 -21.35 -13.62 -1.10
C THR A 88 -20.26 -14.35 -1.86
N SER A 89 -20.67 -15.11 -2.88
CA SER A 89 -19.72 -15.74 -3.79
C SER A 89 -18.79 -14.71 -4.41
N SER A 90 -17.51 -15.02 -4.37
CA SER A 90 -16.42 -14.14 -4.77
C SER A 90 -15.37 -14.93 -5.55
N ARG A 91 -14.45 -14.24 -6.17
CA ARG A 91 -13.26 -14.84 -6.78
C ARG A 91 -12.04 -13.97 -6.51
N LEU A 92 -10.89 -14.59 -6.39
CA LEU A 92 -9.62 -13.89 -6.46
C LEU A 92 -9.17 -13.85 -7.92
N VAL A 93 -8.67 -12.71 -8.36
CA VAL A 93 -8.27 -12.47 -9.76
C VAL A 93 -6.87 -11.91 -9.77
N ARG A 94 -6.00 -12.47 -10.60
CA ARG A 94 -4.66 -11.92 -10.87
C ARG A 94 -4.75 -10.90 -11.99
N ASP A 95 -4.26 -9.70 -11.74
CA ASP A 95 -4.19 -8.59 -12.70
C ASP A 95 -2.84 -7.88 -12.53
N GLU A 96 -2.01 -7.96 -13.54
CA GLU A 96 -0.71 -7.32 -13.57
C GLU A 96 -0.68 -6.03 -14.40
N THR A 97 -1.85 -5.58 -14.87
CA THR A 97 -2.00 -4.32 -15.60
C THR A 97 -1.98 -3.11 -14.67
N ALA A 98 -1.89 -1.91 -15.21
CA ALA A 98 -1.99 -0.67 -14.45
C ALA A 98 -3.37 -0.47 -13.78
N ALA A 99 -4.42 -1.15 -14.25
CA ALA A 99 -5.77 -1.06 -13.70
C ALA A 99 -5.88 -1.58 -12.24
N ARG A 100 -4.90 -2.37 -11.77
CA ARG A 100 -4.85 -2.83 -10.37
C ARG A 100 -4.68 -1.71 -9.35
N PHE A 101 -4.18 -0.56 -9.75
CA PHE A 101 -3.98 0.60 -8.86
C PHE A 101 -5.20 1.52 -8.88
N ASP A 102 -5.51 2.10 -7.72
CA ASP A 102 -6.60 3.08 -7.63
C ASP A 102 -6.23 4.40 -8.31
N ILE A 103 -4.96 4.81 -8.27
CA ILE A 103 -4.43 6.04 -8.87
C ILE A 103 -3.03 5.80 -9.45
N LEU A 104 -2.00 5.68 -8.61
CA LEU A 104 -0.60 5.53 -9.00
C LEU A 104 0.03 4.30 -8.34
N PRO A 105 1.09 3.74 -8.95
CA PRO A 105 1.66 2.47 -8.52
C PRO A 105 2.42 2.54 -7.20
N LEU A 106 2.90 3.71 -6.77
CA LEU A 106 3.66 3.86 -5.54
C LEU A 106 3.02 4.87 -4.59
N LEU A 107 3.03 4.54 -3.31
CA LEU A 107 2.70 5.43 -2.23
C LEU A 107 3.93 5.63 -1.35
N VAL A 108 4.38 6.88 -1.22
CA VAL A 108 5.55 7.27 -0.43
C VAL A 108 5.08 7.99 0.83
N ALA A 109 5.60 7.59 1.97
CA ALA A 109 5.45 8.29 3.24
C ALA A 109 6.84 8.67 3.79
N THR A 110 6.90 9.55 4.78
CA THR A 110 8.12 9.93 5.48
C THR A 110 8.04 9.58 6.96
N ASP A 111 9.19 9.41 7.60
CA ASP A 111 9.25 9.23 9.05
C ASP A 111 8.72 10.48 9.79
N GLY A 112 8.96 11.67 9.25
CA GLY A 112 8.41 12.92 9.77
C GLY A 112 6.87 12.93 9.72
N ALA A 113 6.27 12.59 8.57
CA ALA A 113 4.81 12.49 8.44
C ALA A 113 4.19 11.42 9.34
N ILE A 114 4.84 10.24 9.44
CA ILE A 114 4.37 9.17 10.33
C ILE A 114 4.44 9.61 11.80
N SER A 115 5.51 10.31 12.18
CA SER A 115 5.64 10.88 13.54
C SER A 115 4.56 11.93 13.84
N ALA A 116 4.31 12.82 12.89
CA ALA A 116 3.24 13.84 13.02
C ALA A 116 1.84 13.20 13.04
N PHE A 117 1.65 12.11 12.29
CA PHE A 117 0.42 11.34 12.28
C PHE A 117 0.09 10.74 13.66
N GLY A 118 1.11 10.31 14.42
CA GLY A 118 0.97 9.83 15.80
C GLY A 118 0.32 8.46 15.95
N TYR A 119 0.12 7.73 14.85
CA TYR A 119 -0.41 6.36 14.81
C TYR A 119 0.55 5.44 14.05
N ASP A 120 0.26 4.15 14.05
CA ASP A 120 1.04 3.18 13.28
C ASP A 120 1.05 3.54 11.79
N GLY A 121 2.25 3.76 11.22
CA GLY A 121 2.43 4.12 9.82
C GLY A 121 1.88 3.10 8.82
N ARG A 122 1.72 1.83 9.22
CA ARG A 122 1.10 0.78 8.39
C ARG A 122 -0.36 1.08 8.04
N ARG A 123 -1.07 1.89 8.85
CA ARG A 123 -2.43 2.40 8.53
C ARG A 123 -2.45 3.17 7.21
N LEU A 124 -1.36 3.84 6.89
CA LEU A 124 -1.20 4.61 5.66
C LEU A 124 -0.91 3.72 4.44
N ARG A 125 -0.47 2.48 4.66
CA ARG A 125 -0.14 1.49 3.62
C ARG A 125 0.88 2.00 2.59
N PRO A 126 1.99 2.62 3.02
CA PRO A 126 3.00 3.12 2.08
C PRO A 126 3.74 1.96 1.42
N ASN A 127 4.22 2.16 0.20
CA ASN A 127 5.19 1.26 -0.43
C ASN A 127 6.61 1.59 0.01
N LEU A 128 6.92 2.89 0.15
CA LEU A 128 8.22 3.38 0.61
C LEU A 128 8.02 4.30 1.81
N VAL A 129 8.84 4.11 2.85
CA VAL A 129 8.99 5.08 3.93
C VAL A 129 10.39 5.69 3.80
N ILE A 130 10.44 7.01 3.64
CA ILE A 130 11.70 7.76 3.56
C ILE A 130 12.03 8.28 4.95
N GLY A 131 13.22 7.93 5.43
CA GLY A 131 13.74 8.36 6.72
C GLY A 131 14.65 9.57 6.63
N GLY A 132 14.79 10.28 7.75
CA GLY A 132 15.58 11.51 7.85
C GLY A 132 14.89 12.72 7.26
N VAL A 133 13.55 12.75 7.28
CA VAL A 133 12.70 13.85 6.84
C VAL A 133 12.07 14.52 8.06
N GLN A 134 12.10 15.85 8.13
CA GLN A 134 11.57 16.59 9.28
C GLN A 134 10.14 17.05 9.06
N GLY A 135 9.30 16.88 10.09
CA GLY A 135 7.92 17.34 10.05
C GLY A 135 7.15 16.82 8.85
N LEU A 136 6.62 17.72 8.04
CA LEU A 136 5.81 17.44 6.86
C LEU A 136 6.45 17.98 5.56
N GLU A 137 7.78 17.90 5.45
CA GLU A 137 8.52 18.39 4.27
C GLU A 137 8.04 17.78 2.94
N GLU A 138 7.51 16.52 2.97
CA GLU A 138 6.99 15.87 1.77
C GLU A 138 5.83 16.62 1.11
N ARG A 139 5.22 17.58 1.77
CA ARG A 139 4.17 18.43 1.19
C ARG A 139 4.66 19.32 0.07
N ASP A 140 5.94 19.66 0.11
CA ASP A 140 6.59 20.46 -0.93
C ASP A 140 7.23 19.60 -2.04
N TRP A 141 6.97 18.28 -2.02
CA TRP A 141 7.55 17.35 -2.98
C TRP A 141 6.79 17.11 -4.29
N PRO A 142 5.47 17.40 -4.41
CA PRO A 142 4.79 17.28 -5.70
C PRO A 142 5.54 18.00 -6.83
N GLY A 143 5.70 17.31 -7.96
CA GLY A 143 6.48 17.80 -9.10
C GLY A 143 7.99 17.58 -8.98
N ARG A 144 8.49 17.03 -7.87
CA ARG A 144 9.92 16.71 -7.68
C ARG A 144 10.19 15.22 -7.95
N CYS A 145 11.46 14.86 -7.94
CA CYS A 145 11.92 13.48 -8.06
C CYS A 145 12.76 13.09 -6.85
N LEU A 146 12.52 11.89 -6.33
CA LEU A 146 13.42 11.22 -5.41
C LEU A 146 14.37 10.33 -6.20
N ARG A 147 15.67 10.50 -5.99
CA ARG A 147 16.68 9.58 -6.47
C ARG A 147 17.11 8.64 -5.36
N ILE A 148 16.90 7.35 -5.59
CA ILE A 148 17.27 6.29 -4.66
C ILE A 148 18.24 5.37 -5.41
N ARG A 149 19.54 5.61 -5.27
CA ARG A 149 20.59 4.99 -6.09
C ARG A 149 20.33 5.24 -7.59
N GLU A 150 20.11 4.17 -8.36
CA GLU A 150 19.79 4.26 -9.79
C GLU A 150 18.31 4.47 -10.08
N VAL A 151 17.44 4.32 -9.04
CA VAL A 151 15.99 4.48 -9.17
C VAL A 151 15.62 5.95 -9.08
N VAL A 152 14.83 6.43 -10.02
CA VAL A 152 14.21 7.76 -9.96
C VAL A 152 12.71 7.63 -9.83
N VAL A 153 12.14 8.19 -8.75
CA VAL A 153 10.71 8.17 -8.46
C VAL A 153 10.19 9.59 -8.61
N GLY A 154 9.33 9.83 -9.60
CA GLY A 154 8.61 11.09 -9.75
C GLY A 154 7.49 11.19 -8.72
N LEU A 155 7.40 12.30 -8.02
CA LEU A 155 6.39 12.58 -7.02
C LEU A 155 5.31 13.48 -7.63
N GLU A 156 4.13 12.92 -7.84
CA GLU A 156 3.09 13.61 -8.63
C GLU A 156 2.20 14.50 -7.75
N ASP A 157 1.65 13.92 -6.67
CA ASP A 157 0.58 14.58 -5.94
C ASP A 157 0.46 14.06 -4.50
N LEU A 158 -0.16 14.85 -3.62
CA LEU A 158 -0.53 14.42 -2.28
C LEU A 158 -1.75 13.52 -2.33
N ARG A 159 -1.77 12.48 -1.51
CA ARG A 159 -2.82 11.47 -1.54
C ARG A 159 -3.83 11.62 -0.41
N GLY A 160 -5.09 11.83 -0.76
CA GLY A 160 -6.22 11.73 0.17
C GLY A 160 -6.30 10.35 0.82
N ARG A 161 -6.63 10.33 2.11
CA ARG A 161 -6.76 9.09 2.89
C ARG A 161 -8.21 8.68 3.01
N CYS A 162 -8.45 7.38 3.13
CA CYS A 162 -9.79 6.83 3.21
C CYS A 162 -10.01 6.08 4.54
N ILE A 163 -11.22 5.61 4.76
CA ILE A 163 -11.62 4.89 5.97
C ILE A 163 -10.70 3.72 6.35
N MET A 164 -9.99 3.11 5.40
CA MET A 164 -9.05 2.02 5.71
C MET A 164 -7.97 2.43 6.71
N THR A 165 -7.55 3.69 6.75
CA THR A 165 -6.56 4.19 7.71
C THR A 165 -7.07 4.20 9.15
N THR A 166 -8.37 4.15 9.36
CA THR A 166 -8.97 4.17 10.69
C THR A 166 -8.91 2.82 11.41
N PHE A 167 -8.57 1.75 10.71
CA PHE A 167 -8.45 0.42 11.30
C PHE A 167 -7.03 0.16 11.78
N ASP A 168 -6.91 -0.35 13.00
CA ASP A 168 -5.61 -0.77 13.55
C ASP A 168 -5.06 -1.98 12.80
N PRO A 169 -3.79 -1.99 12.38
CA PRO A 169 -3.25 -3.06 11.55
C PRO A 169 -3.05 -4.39 12.26
N GLU A 170 -3.08 -4.41 13.62
CA GLU A 170 -2.96 -5.64 14.41
C GLU A 170 -4.31 -6.13 14.91
N THR A 171 -5.12 -5.22 15.45
CA THR A 171 -6.35 -5.58 16.16
C THR A 171 -7.61 -5.37 15.35
N LEU A 172 -7.51 -4.66 14.21
CA LEU A 172 -8.63 -4.15 13.42
C LEU A 172 -9.57 -3.21 14.18
N ALA A 173 -9.17 -2.75 15.36
CA ALA A 173 -9.95 -1.78 16.12
C ALA A 173 -10.17 -0.51 15.28
N HIS A 174 -11.43 -0.08 15.20
CA HIS A 174 -11.83 1.07 14.39
C HIS A 174 -11.75 2.35 15.21
N ASP A 175 -10.94 3.32 14.79
CA ASP A 175 -10.83 4.65 15.39
C ASP A 175 -11.02 5.75 14.35
N ARG A 176 -12.20 6.36 14.33
CA ARG A 176 -12.56 7.45 13.41
C ARG A 176 -11.74 8.71 13.60
N ARG A 177 -11.17 8.93 14.80
CA ARG A 177 -10.34 10.11 15.09
C ARG A 177 -9.09 10.18 14.20
N VAL A 178 -8.64 9.02 13.69
CA VAL A 178 -7.50 8.93 12.79
C VAL A 178 -7.67 9.82 11.55
N LEU A 179 -8.83 9.80 10.88
CA LEU A 179 -9.07 10.67 9.72
C LEU A 179 -9.19 12.15 10.11
N THR A 180 -9.78 12.46 11.25
CA THR A 180 -9.83 13.82 11.79
C THR A 180 -8.43 14.34 12.07
N SER A 181 -7.60 13.54 12.75
CA SER A 181 -6.19 13.88 13.04
C SER A 181 -5.38 14.13 11.76
N ILE A 182 -5.55 13.31 10.73
CA ILE A 182 -4.91 13.55 9.42
C ILE A 182 -5.33 14.93 8.87
N GLY A 183 -6.62 15.26 8.91
CA GLY A 183 -7.13 16.56 8.44
C GLY A 183 -6.59 17.75 9.23
N GLU A 184 -6.54 17.66 10.55
CA GLU A 184 -6.08 18.72 11.43
C GLU A 184 -4.58 19.01 11.31
N HIS A 185 -3.73 17.97 11.29
CA HIS A 185 -2.29 18.12 11.15
C HIS A 185 -1.88 18.54 9.73
N ALA A 186 -2.70 18.20 8.76
CA ALA A 186 -2.41 18.49 7.36
C ALA A 186 -2.76 19.93 6.94
N GLY A 187 -3.63 20.64 7.64
CA GLY A 187 -4.07 22.01 7.24
C GLY A 187 -4.77 22.08 5.88
N LEU A 188 -4.99 20.95 5.21
CA LEU A 188 -5.48 20.81 3.83
C LEU A 188 -6.42 19.60 3.64
N GLY A 189 -7.16 19.16 4.66
CA GLY A 189 -7.95 17.93 4.53
C GLY A 189 -7.07 16.65 4.60
N PRO A 190 -7.60 15.48 4.31
CA PRO A 190 -6.95 14.18 4.58
C PRO A 190 -5.78 13.81 3.64
N ASP A 191 -5.06 14.77 3.09
CA ASP A 191 -4.04 14.58 2.05
C ASP A 191 -2.63 14.69 2.64
N ALA A 192 -2.09 13.64 3.21
CA ALA A 192 -0.81 13.68 3.92
C ALA A 192 0.27 12.72 3.37
N ILE A 193 0.11 12.20 2.14
CA ILE A 193 1.07 11.25 1.58
C ILE A 193 1.23 11.49 0.09
N VAL A 194 2.49 11.52 -0.36
CA VAL A 194 2.82 11.76 -1.76
C VAL A 194 2.56 10.51 -2.60
N HIS A 195 1.85 10.67 -3.70
CA HIS A 195 1.79 9.68 -4.77
C HIS A 195 2.98 9.83 -5.70
N ALA A 196 3.60 8.74 -6.00
CA ALA A 196 4.75 8.72 -6.88
C ALA A 196 4.45 7.94 -8.16
N ARG A 197 4.85 8.50 -9.29
CA ARG A 197 4.93 7.82 -10.58
C ARG A 197 6.39 7.54 -10.89
N PHE A 198 6.62 6.40 -11.46
CA PHE A 198 7.94 6.01 -11.92
C PHE A 198 8.31 6.73 -13.24
N ALA A 199 9.43 7.40 -13.30
CA ALA A 199 9.98 8.01 -14.50
C ALA A 199 11.19 7.21 -14.97
N GLY A 200 10.99 6.23 -15.83
CA GLY A 200 12.04 5.45 -16.50
C GLY A 200 11.96 3.94 -16.27
N GLU A 201 12.50 3.16 -17.19
CA GLU A 201 12.75 1.74 -17.00
C GLU A 201 13.91 1.53 -16.02
N ILE A 202 13.71 0.64 -15.04
CA ILE A 202 14.75 0.27 -14.09
C ILE A 202 14.91 -1.23 -14.05
N GLU A 203 16.11 -1.64 -14.38
CA GLU A 203 16.55 -3.02 -14.36
C GLU A 203 17.22 -3.45 -13.03
N ARG A 204 17.21 -2.62 -11.96
CA ARG A 204 18.02 -2.89 -10.77
C ARG A 204 17.25 -2.80 -9.46
N PRO A 205 17.55 -3.69 -8.47
CA PRO A 205 16.87 -3.74 -7.21
C PRO A 205 17.10 -2.49 -6.34
N LEU A 206 16.05 -2.09 -5.63
CA LEU A 206 16.08 -1.07 -4.60
C LEU A 206 16.59 -1.73 -3.31
N VAL A 207 17.75 -1.31 -2.82
CA VAL A 207 18.30 -1.79 -1.55
C VAL A 207 18.11 -0.72 -0.48
N ALA A 208 17.37 -1.05 0.58
CA ALA A 208 17.33 -0.25 1.80
C ALA A 208 18.69 -0.39 2.51
N GLN A 209 19.28 0.73 2.92
CA GLN A 209 20.47 0.76 3.79
C GLN A 209 20.04 0.96 5.22
#